data_dbff850b6c37b4b1c4b127011b0f49dd
#
_entry.id   dbff850b6c37b4b1c4b127011b0f49dd
#
_cell.length_a   1.000
_cell.length_b   1.000
_cell.length_c   1.000
_cell.angle_alpha   90.00
_cell.angle_beta   90.00
_cell.angle_gamma   90.00
#
_symmetry.space_group_name_H-M   'P 1'
#
loop_
_entity.id
_entity.type
_entity.pdbx_description
1 polymer ?
#
loop_
_entity_poly.entity_id
_entity_poly.type
_entity_poly.pdbx_seq_one_letter_code
_entity_poly.pdbx_strand_id
1 'polypeptide(L)'
;MQKNFLSLALLGALALPALTAAAGPFSLDEAIRHTLNQNPELRAAGHQAQAADARADAAKGAFLPQIDVRYLARRSDNPLDAFADKLNTRSVTGADFDPARLNSPDTSTLHATQLSVELPLYTGGRRMAGVREAGAYAEAARLGYERHQQAAAYNALHAYRAAQAAAEAVIIANDAVEAAREHAETAARLVRQGRIVASDRMTAELNLAAAEGAREQAANRQRLAIEALRLVTGMPADAELVLPPWGAPDAVAALASAAESEQRALATRKDLKASEAFVRASRAKVTTARAAFQPQIGVIAADSWYDSNAALDNKSQSIMGVVSMNIFSGGRDWHGLTAAHHDTEQNELRLEGLQQAVRGEVRAATSRLTEASARRAIARQTADKARENVRLVKQRYGEGRTILIDLLMAERLLVEARNEELAAGLGQELSAAQLQLAEGSLSLPGDVPTR
;
A
#
# COMPACT_ATOMS: atom_id res chain seq x y z
N MET A 1 -11.76 -35.97 -53.97
CA MET A 1 -13.16 -35.68 -54.34
C MET A 1 -13.79 -34.86 -53.23
N GLN A 2 -14.17 -33.63 -53.58
CA GLN A 2 -15.37 -32.88 -53.16
C GLN A 2 -15.45 -32.50 -51.66
N LYS A 3 -15.86 -31.31 -51.27
CA LYS A 3 -16.14 -29.97 -51.87
C LYS A 3 -16.27 -28.97 -50.72
N ASN A 4 -15.85 -27.76 -50.94
CA ASN A 4 -16.11 -26.53 -50.23
C ASN A 4 -17.51 -26.38 -49.64
N PHE A 5 -17.63 -25.70 -48.46
CA PHE A 5 -18.63 -24.67 -48.27
C PHE A 5 -18.08 -23.56 -47.31
N LEU A 6 -17.76 -22.42 -47.93
CA LEU A 6 -17.67 -21.13 -47.29
C LEU A 6 -19.08 -20.70 -46.86
N SER A 7 -19.28 -20.35 -45.62
CA SER A 7 -20.43 -19.58 -45.18
C SER A 7 -19.90 -18.27 -44.53
N LEU A 8 -20.03 -17.21 -45.31
CA LEU A 8 -19.82 -15.83 -44.91
C LEU A 8 -20.98 -15.39 -44.01
N ALA A 9 -20.80 -15.29 -42.71
CA ALA A 9 -21.74 -14.65 -41.80
C ALA A 9 -21.32 -13.20 -41.58
N LEU A 10 -22.04 -12.27 -42.24
CA LEU A 10 -22.01 -10.85 -42.00
C LEU A 10 -22.64 -10.59 -40.63
N LEU A 11 -21.80 -10.36 -39.59
CA LEU A 11 -22.24 -9.81 -38.30
C LEU A 11 -22.25 -8.28 -38.44
N GLY A 12 -23.43 -7.71 -38.63
CA GLY A 12 -23.69 -6.29 -38.51
C GLY A 12 -23.39 -5.83 -37.07
N ALA A 13 -22.37 -5.03 -36.91
CA ALA A 13 -22.10 -4.34 -35.65
C ALA A 13 -23.18 -3.28 -35.45
N LEU A 14 -24.19 -3.60 -34.62
CA LEU A 14 -25.05 -2.59 -34.00
C LEU A 14 -24.18 -1.81 -33.00
N ALA A 15 -23.73 -0.62 -33.43
CA ALA A 15 -23.19 0.38 -32.54
C ALA A 15 -24.35 0.88 -31.64
N LEU A 16 -24.48 0.30 -30.45
CA LEU A 16 -25.27 0.91 -29.38
C LEU A 16 -24.62 2.24 -29.04
N PRO A 17 -25.37 3.37 -29.06
CA PRO A 17 -24.84 4.61 -28.52
C PRO A 17 -24.52 4.35 -27.04
N ALA A 18 -23.26 4.51 -26.64
CA ALA A 18 -22.90 4.59 -25.24
C ALA A 18 -23.74 5.75 -24.65
N LEU A 19 -24.75 5.42 -23.86
CA LEU A 19 -25.36 6.38 -22.96
C LEU A 19 -24.22 6.86 -22.05
N THR A 20 -23.71 8.05 -22.34
CA THR A 20 -22.95 8.82 -21.37
C THR A 20 -23.92 9.16 -20.25
N ALA A 21 -24.02 8.29 -19.26
CA ALA A 21 -24.62 8.63 -17.99
C ALA A 21 -23.89 9.88 -17.54
N ALA A 22 -24.61 10.99 -17.38
CA ALA A 22 -24.08 12.20 -16.78
C ALA A 22 -23.51 11.75 -15.42
N ALA A 23 -22.19 11.69 -15.34
CA ALA A 23 -21.51 11.29 -14.12
C ALA A 23 -21.92 12.28 -13.05
N GLY A 24 -22.60 11.82 -12.01
CA GLY A 24 -22.91 12.64 -10.84
C GLY A 24 -21.63 13.22 -10.26
N PRO A 25 -21.72 14.17 -9.33
CA PRO A 25 -20.53 14.75 -8.73
C PRO A 25 -19.69 13.65 -8.08
N PHE A 26 -18.39 13.66 -8.39
CA PHE A 26 -17.42 12.69 -7.88
C PHE A 26 -17.32 12.78 -6.33
N SER A 27 -17.78 11.76 -5.64
CA SER A 27 -17.89 11.74 -4.18
C SER A 27 -16.57 11.34 -3.50
N LEU A 28 -16.44 11.63 -2.20
CA LEU A 28 -15.29 11.19 -1.40
C LEU A 28 -15.16 9.66 -1.36
N ASP A 29 -16.29 8.96 -1.20
CA ASP A 29 -16.30 7.49 -1.18
C ASP A 29 -15.84 6.88 -2.51
N GLU A 30 -16.17 7.53 -3.63
CA GLU A 30 -15.68 7.13 -4.94
C GLU A 30 -14.17 7.39 -5.06
N ALA A 31 -13.69 8.54 -4.59
CA ALA A 31 -12.27 8.85 -4.58
C ALA A 31 -11.47 7.81 -3.79
N ILE A 32 -11.94 7.45 -2.58
CA ILE A 32 -11.28 6.42 -1.77
C ILE A 32 -11.35 5.06 -2.47
N ARG A 33 -12.51 4.64 -3.01
CA ARG A 33 -12.64 3.37 -3.75
C ARG A 33 -11.71 3.32 -4.97
N HIS A 34 -11.62 4.40 -5.73
CA HIS A 34 -10.69 4.49 -6.85
C HIS A 34 -9.24 4.33 -6.39
N THR A 35 -8.84 5.03 -5.32
CA THR A 35 -7.50 4.91 -4.74
C THR A 35 -7.20 3.47 -4.33
N LEU A 36 -8.13 2.81 -3.61
CA LEU A 36 -7.94 1.44 -3.14
C LEU A 36 -7.80 0.42 -4.28
N ASN A 37 -8.44 0.67 -5.42
CA ASN A 37 -8.46 -0.25 -6.57
C ASN A 37 -7.37 0.06 -7.61
N GLN A 38 -7.02 1.32 -7.82
CA GLN A 38 -6.20 1.75 -8.95
C GLN A 38 -4.81 2.25 -8.55
N ASN A 39 -4.58 2.61 -7.28
CA ASN A 39 -3.27 3.12 -6.87
C ASN A 39 -2.17 2.06 -7.06
N PRO A 40 -1.12 2.33 -7.87
CA PRO A 40 -0.09 1.34 -8.18
C PRO A 40 0.70 0.87 -6.95
N GLU A 41 0.99 1.77 -6.00
CA GLU A 41 1.73 1.43 -4.78
C GLU A 41 0.92 0.48 -3.90
N LEU A 42 -0.39 0.73 -3.76
CA LEU A 42 -1.26 -0.13 -2.99
C LEU A 42 -1.44 -1.50 -3.66
N ARG A 43 -1.55 -1.55 -4.98
CA ARG A 43 -1.57 -2.81 -5.75
C ARG A 43 -0.28 -3.60 -5.57
N ALA A 44 0.88 -2.92 -5.58
CA ALA A 44 2.16 -3.56 -5.31
C ALA A 44 2.22 -4.17 -3.90
N ALA A 45 1.76 -3.44 -2.87
CA ALA A 45 1.64 -3.95 -1.51
C ALA A 45 0.68 -5.15 -1.40
N GLY A 46 -0.43 -5.15 -2.15
CA GLY A 46 -1.34 -6.29 -2.25
C GLY A 46 -0.68 -7.53 -2.85
N HIS A 47 0.08 -7.38 -3.93
CA HIS A 47 0.86 -8.49 -4.50
C HIS A 47 1.96 -8.99 -3.56
N GLN A 48 2.56 -8.11 -2.75
CA GLN A 48 3.52 -8.52 -1.72
C GLN A 48 2.86 -9.40 -0.66
N ALA A 49 1.64 -9.05 -0.21
CA ALA A 49 0.87 -9.88 0.73
C ALA A 49 0.52 -11.25 0.10
N GLN A 50 0.03 -11.29 -1.14
CA GLN A 50 -0.27 -12.52 -1.86
C GLN A 50 1.00 -13.41 -2.05
N ALA A 51 2.15 -12.80 -2.33
CA ALA A 51 3.41 -13.53 -2.42
C ALA A 51 3.83 -14.14 -1.08
N ALA A 52 3.58 -13.44 0.03
CA ALA A 52 3.84 -13.97 1.37
C ALA A 52 2.90 -15.15 1.71
N ASP A 53 1.62 -15.08 1.31
CA ASP A 53 0.66 -16.18 1.42
C ASP A 53 1.11 -17.40 0.63
N ALA A 54 1.52 -17.22 -0.63
CA ALA A 54 2.02 -18.30 -1.45
C ALA A 54 3.29 -18.96 -0.86
N ARG A 55 4.17 -18.17 -0.22
CA ARG A 55 5.34 -18.71 0.49
C ARG A 55 4.93 -19.51 1.74
N ALA A 56 3.90 -19.08 2.46
CA ALA A 56 3.36 -19.82 3.59
C ALA A 56 2.74 -21.15 3.15
N ASP A 57 2.05 -21.19 2.02
CA ASP A 57 1.52 -22.42 1.43
C ASP A 57 2.65 -23.33 0.92
N ALA A 58 3.68 -22.77 0.29
CA ALA A 58 4.86 -23.53 -0.12
C ALA A 58 5.57 -24.18 1.08
N ALA A 59 5.64 -23.50 2.23
CA ALA A 59 6.22 -24.06 3.44
C ALA A 59 5.46 -25.30 3.95
N LYS A 60 4.14 -25.40 3.75
CA LYS A 60 3.32 -26.58 4.07
C LYS A 60 3.73 -27.79 3.22
N GLY A 61 4.22 -27.55 2.00
CA GLY A 61 4.76 -28.60 1.12
C GLY A 61 5.91 -29.41 1.73
N ALA A 62 6.62 -28.86 2.73
CA ALA A 62 7.65 -29.56 3.45
C ALA A 62 7.15 -30.84 4.17
N PHE A 63 5.84 -31.01 4.36
CA PHE A 63 5.23 -32.22 4.94
C PHE A 63 4.87 -33.28 3.90
N LEU A 64 4.90 -32.92 2.62
CA LEU A 64 4.58 -33.84 1.53
C LEU A 64 5.83 -34.59 1.07
N PRO A 65 5.67 -35.80 0.45
CA PRO A 65 6.78 -36.48 -0.18
C PRO A 65 7.32 -35.66 -1.34
N GLN A 66 8.64 -35.63 -1.49
CA GLN A 66 9.32 -35.06 -2.65
C GLN A 66 9.54 -36.19 -3.66
N ILE A 67 9.17 -35.95 -4.91
CA ILE A 67 9.29 -36.91 -5.99
C ILE A 67 10.23 -36.31 -7.02
N ASP A 68 11.34 -37.01 -7.26
CA ASP A 68 12.39 -36.58 -8.19
C ASP A 68 12.60 -37.65 -9.28
N VAL A 69 12.83 -37.19 -10.52
CA VAL A 69 13.27 -38.02 -11.62
C VAL A 69 14.67 -37.57 -12.01
N ARG A 70 15.59 -38.48 -12.02
CA ARG A 70 16.99 -38.25 -12.47
C ARG A 70 17.32 -39.16 -13.63
N TYR A 71 17.87 -38.60 -14.67
CA TYR A 71 18.48 -39.34 -15.78
C TYR A 71 19.98 -39.10 -15.81
N LEU A 72 20.78 -40.20 -15.91
CA LEU A 72 22.21 -40.19 -15.98
C LEU A 72 22.62 -40.93 -17.24
N ALA A 73 23.44 -40.33 -18.10
CA ALA A 73 24.20 -41.01 -19.16
C ALA A 73 25.68 -40.94 -18.78
N ARG A 74 26.32 -42.09 -18.64
CA ARG A 74 27.74 -42.20 -18.27
C ARG A 74 28.45 -43.08 -19.27
N ARG A 75 29.66 -42.70 -19.66
CA ARG A 75 30.61 -43.51 -20.38
C ARG A 75 31.91 -43.61 -19.57
N SER A 76 32.34 -44.83 -19.23
CA SER A 76 33.48 -45.05 -18.34
C SER A 76 34.25 -46.30 -18.76
N ASP A 77 35.57 -46.25 -18.64
CA ASP A 77 36.49 -47.39 -18.74
C ASP A 77 37.06 -47.76 -17.37
N ASN A 78 36.54 -47.14 -16.30
CA ASN A 78 36.90 -47.50 -14.93
C ASN A 78 36.46 -48.96 -14.64
N PRO A 79 37.34 -49.85 -14.16
CA PRO A 79 37.04 -51.24 -13.95
C PRO A 79 35.83 -51.50 -13.01
N LEU A 80 35.70 -50.69 -11.94
CA LEU A 80 34.60 -50.83 -10.99
C LEU A 80 33.27 -50.42 -11.63
N ASP A 81 33.28 -49.27 -12.38
CA ASP A 81 32.11 -48.79 -13.08
C ASP A 81 31.65 -49.77 -14.14
N ALA A 82 32.58 -50.27 -15.02
CA ALA A 82 32.26 -51.17 -16.11
C ALA A 82 31.66 -52.49 -15.59
N PHE A 83 32.18 -53.05 -14.49
CA PHE A 83 31.64 -54.25 -13.90
C PHE A 83 30.28 -54.00 -13.22
N ALA A 84 30.14 -52.88 -12.50
CA ALA A 84 28.87 -52.50 -11.88
C ALA A 84 27.76 -52.23 -12.93
N ASP A 85 28.13 -51.65 -14.09
CA ASP A 85 27.19 -51.43 -15.19
C ASP A 85 26.66 -52.76 -15.75
N LYS A 86 27.54 -53.78 -15.93
CA LYS A 86 27.12 -55.11 -16.34
C LYS A 86 26.21 -55.79 -15.33
N LEU A 87 26.44 -55.60 -14.04
CA LEU A 87 25.55 -56.11 -12.99
C LEU A 87 24.18 -55.41 -13.04
N ASN A 88 24.17 -54.09 -13.14
CA ASN A 88 22.95 -53.28 -13.19
C ASN A 88 22.12 -53.55 -14.45
N THR A 89 22.77 -53.78 -15.60
CA THR A 89 22.14 -54.15 -16.87
C THR A 89 21.86 -55.65 -17.01
N ARG A 90 22.16 -56.45 -15.98
CA ARG A 90 21.99 -57.91 -15.96
C ARG A 90 22.65 -58.64 -17.11
N SER A 91 23.80 -58.13 -17.58
CA SER A 91 24.55 -58.62 -18.75
C SER A 91 25.83 -59.34 -18.38
N VAL A 92 26.03 -59.71 -17.09
CA VAL A 92 27.23 -60.45 -16.61
C VAL A 92 27.24 -61.87 -17.12
N THR A 93 28.38 -62.28 -17.64
CA THR A 93 28.68 -63.65 -18.10
C THR A 93 29.87 -64.22 -17.37
N GLY A 94 30.14 -65.55 -17.49
CA GLY A 94 31.33 -66.17 -16.91
C GLY A 94 32.65 -65.57 -17.37
N ALA A 95 32.72 -65.06 -18.58
CA ALA A 95 33.89 -64.38 -19.16
C ALA A 95 34.24 -63.06 -18.50
N ASP A 96 33.29 -62.40 -17.82
CA ASP A 96 33.49 -61.12 -17.13
C ASP A 96 34.26 -61.24 -15.83
N PHE A 97 34.48 -62.49 -15.36
CA PHE A 97 35.32 -62.81 -14.19
C PHE A 97 36.78 -63.08 -14.54
N ASP A 98 37.18 -62.94 -15.82
CA ASP A 98 38.58 -63.03 -16.23
C ASP A 98 39.35 -61.83 -15.61
N PRO A 99 40.46 -62.10 -14.84
CA PRO A 99 41.28 -61.03 -14.24
C PRO A 99 41.78 -59.97 -15.25
N ALA A 100 42.09 -60.39 -16.49
CA ALA A 100 42.53 -59.45 -17.52
C ALA A 100 41.44 -58.45 -17.93
N ARG A 101 40.20 -58.92 -18.06
CA ARG A 101 39.04 -58.09 -18.39
C ARG A 101 38.57 -57.22 -17.18
N LEU A 102 38.69 -57.75 -15.97
CA LEU A 102 38.37 -56.98 -14.76
C LEU A 102 39.33 -55.82 -14.56
N ASN A 103 40.64 -56.01 -14.87
CA ASN A 103 41.66 -54.98 -14.67
C ASN A 103 41.73 -53.96 -15.82
N SER A 104 41.30 -54.35 -17.01
CA SER A 104 41.32 -53.52 -18.22
C SER A 104 40.04 -53.75 -19.06
N PRO A 105 38.90 -53.29 -18.56
CA PRO A 105 37.60 -53.47 -19.22
C PRO A 105 37.49 -52.58 -20.48
N ASP A 106 36.67 -53.01 -21.42
CA ASP A 106 36.20 -52.15 -22.49
C ASP A 106 35.34 -50.99 -21.89
N THR A 107 35.31 -49.87 -22.61
CA THR A 107 34.49 -48.73 -22.24
C THR A 107 33.02 -49.13 -22.15
N SER A 108 32.40 -48.94 -21.00
CA SER A 108 30.96 -49.15 -20.79
C SER A 108 30.16 -47.85 -21.01
N THR A 109 28.95 -47.97 -21.51
CA THR A 109 27.97 -46.89 -21.59
C THR A 109 26.77 -47.32 -20.76
N LEU A 110 26.38 -46.47 -19.80
CA LEU A 110 25.23 -46.67 -18.93
C LEU A 110 24.25 -45.51 -19.07
N HIS A 111 23.02 -45.85 -19.30
CA HIS A 111 21.88 -44.97 -19.15
C HIS A 111 21.08 -45.39 -17.91
N ALA A 112 20.96 -44.50 -16.92
CA ALA A 112 20.23 -44.80 -15.70
C ALA A 112 19.10 -43.76 -15.52
N THR A 113 17.88 -44.24 -15.40
CA THR A 113 16.73 -43.43 -15.03
C THR A 113 16.32 -43.82 -13.62
N GLN A 114 16.19 -42.85 -12.70
CA GLN A 114 15.80 -43.07 -11.31
C GLN A 114 14.59 -42.21 -10.96
N LEU A 115 13.55 -42.83 -10.47
CA LEU A 115 12.43 -42.20 -9.80
C LEU A 115 12.63 -42.40 -8.30
N SER A 116 12.76 -41.30 -7.55
CA SER A 116 12.91 -41.37 -6.10
C SER A 116 11.77 -40.60 -5.41
N VAL A 117 11.32 -41.15 -4.29
CA VAL A 117 10.34 -40.54 -3.38
C VAL A 117 11.02 -40.41 -2.03
N GLU A 118 11.20 -39.18 -1.56
CA GLU A 118 11.76 -38.88 -0.26
C GLU A 118 10.65 -38.34 0.66
N LEU A 119 10.49 -38.95 1.82
CA LEU A 119 9.54 -38.50 2.85
C LEU A 119 10.29 -38.33 4.16
N PRO A 120 10.53 -37.05 4.59
CA PRO A 120 11.07 -36.78 5.92
C PRO A 120 9.99 -37.04 6.96
N LEU A 121 10.21 -38.02 7.87
CA LEU A 121 9.27 -38.36 8.93
C LEU A 121 9.44 -37.45 10.15
N TYR A 122 10.68 -37.23 10.59
CA TYR A 122 11.02 -36.37 11.73
C TYR A 122 12.22 -35.49 11.40
N THR A 123 12.12 -34.19 11.72
CA THR A 123 13.17 -33.18 11.43
C THR A 123 13.48 -32.30 12.64
N GLY A 124 13.35 -32.83 13.85
CA GLY A 124 13.58 -32.04 15.08
C GLY A 124 12.62 -30.88 15.27
N GLY A 125 11.44 -30.89 14.64
CA GLY A 125 10.48 -29.79 14.68
C GLY A 125 10.70 -28.70 13.62
N ARG A 126 11.74 -28.79 12.77
CA ARG A 126 12.10 -27.77 11.76
C ARG A 126 10.94 -27.46 10.81
N ARG A 127 10.26 -28.48 10.27
CA ARG A 127 9.14 -28.30 9.34
C ARG A 127 7.97 -27.56 9.99
N MET A 128 7.58 -27.97 11.20
CA MET A 128 6.52 -27.30 11.95
C MET A 128 6.86 -25.84 12.24
N ALA A 129 8.10 -25.59 12.66
CA ALA A 129 8.59 -24.24 12.93
C ALA A 129 8.63 -23.40 11.64
N GLY A 130 9.09 -23.96 10.51
CA GLY A 130 9.10 -23.29 9.20
C GLY A 130 7.72 -22.90 8.72
N VAL A 131 6.70 -23.75 8.88
CA VAL A 131 5.30 -23.40 8.57
C VAL A 131 4.78 -22.29 9.46
N ARG A 132 5.09 -22.33 10.78
CA ARG A 132 4.70 -21.25 11.71
C ARG A 132 5.38 -19.93 11.38
N GLU A 133 6.67 -19.98 11.06
CA GLU A 133 7.44 -18.82 10.65
C GLU A 133 6.86 -18.19 9.39
N ALA A 134 6.68 -18.96 8.31
CA ALA A 134 6.12 -18.49 7.06
C ALA A 134 4.68 -17.97 7.21
N GLY A 135 3.85 -18.66 8.01
CA GLY A 135 2.48 -18.21 8.32
C GLY A 135 2.46 -16.89 9.08
N ALA A 136 3.38 -16.67 10.03
CA ALA A 136 3.48 -15.42 10.76
C ALA A 136 3.97 -14.27 9.85
N TYR A 137 4.89 -14.53 8.92
CA TYR A 137 5.26 -13.53 7.90
C TYR A 137 4.11 -13.19 6.95
N ALA A 138 3.30 -14.16 6.55
CA ALA A 138 2.12 -13.94 5.72
C ALA A 138 1.08 -13.07 6.45
N GLU A 139 0.82 -13.36 7.74
CA GLU A 139 -0.05 -12.53 8.57
C GLU A 139 0.48 -11.10 8.71
N ALA A 140 1.78 -10.92 8.97
CA ALA A 140 2.39 -9.60 9.04
C ALA A 140 2.25 -8.82 7.73
N ALA A 141 2.43 -9.49 6.59
CA ALA A 141 2.28 -8.87 5.27
C ALA A 141 0.84 -8.44 4.99
N ARG A 142 -0.17 -9.25 5.35
CA ARG A 142 -1.60 -8.88 5.22
C ARG A 142 -1.94 -7.68 6.10
N LEU A 143 -1.54 -7.70 7.37
CA LEU A 143 -1.76 -6.59 8.30
C LEU A 143 -1.04 -5.31 7.85
N GLY A 144 0.15 -5.43 7.29
CA GLY A 144 0.86 -4.33 6.64
C GLY A 144 0.08 -3.75 5.46
N TYR A 145 -0.47 -4.61 4.60
CA TYR A 145 -1.32 -4.20 3.49
C TYR A 145 -2.58 -3.46 3.97
N GLU A 146 -3.27 -3.95 5.02
CA GLU A 146 -4.42 -3.26 5.61
C GLU A 146 -4.04 -1.87 6.16
N ARG A 147 -2.85 -1.73 6.76
CA ARG A 147 -2.33 -0.43 7.19
C ARG A 147 -2.07 0.51 6.01
N HIS A 148 -1.51 -0.01 4.93
CA HIS A 148 -1.33 0.75 3.68
C HIS A 148 -2.65 1.20 3.07
N GLN A 149 -3.72 0.39 3.13
CA GLN A 149 -5.06 0.78 2.69
C GLN A 149 -5.59 1.96 3.52
N GLN A 150 -5.45 1.95 4.84
CA GLN A 150 -5.85 3.07 5.70
C GLN A 150 -5.07 4.35 5.37
N ALA A 151 -3.76 4.25 5.16
CA ALA A 151 -2.94 5.39 4.78
C ALA A 151 -3.33 5.94 3.39
N ALA A 152 -3.59 5.07 2.42
CA ALA A 152 -4.04 5.46 1.09
C ALA A 152 -5.42 6.14 1.12
N ALA A 153 -6.36 5.64 1.95
CA ALA A 153 -7.66 6.28 2.15
C ALA A 153 -7.53 7.67 2.77
N TYR A 154 -6.64 7.85 3.75
CA TYR A 154 -6.33 9.17 4.32
C TYR A 154 -5.75 10.11 3.26
N ASN A 155 -4.83 9.66 2.44
CA ASN A 155 -4.24 10.46 1.37
C ASN A 155 -5.29 10.87 0.33
N ALA A 156 -6.23 9.98 -0.02
CA ALA A 156 -7.35 10.28 -0.91
C ALA A 156 -8.29 11.34 -0.29
N LEU A 157 -8.65 11.19 0.98
CA LEU A 157 -9.45 12.17 1.72
C LEU A 157 -8.74 13.53 1.75
N HIS A 158 -7.45 13.56 2.05
CA HIS A 158 -6.66 14.79 2.06
C HIS A 158 -6.66 15.49 0.70
N ALA A 159 -6.35 14.76 -0.38
CA ALA A 159 -6.31 15.32 -1.73
C ALA A 159 -7.70 15.82 -2.19
N TYR A 160 -8.75 15.03 -1.89
CA TYR A 160 -10.12 15.37 -2.23
C TYR A 160 -10.58 16.67 -1.54
N ARG A 161 -10.38 16.77 -0.23
CA ARG A 161 -10.76 17.94 0.55
C ARG A 161 -9.92 19.18 0.21
N ALA A 162 -8.64 18.99 -0.09
CA ALA A 162 -7.79 20.07 -0.59
C ALA A 162 -8.27 20.61 -1.94
N ALA A 163 -8.73 19.74 -2.86
CA ALA A 163 -9.28 20.14 -4.13
C ALA A 163 -10.62 20.90 -3.98
N GLN A 164 -11.51 20.47 -3.08
CA GLN A 164 -12.73 21.20 -2.75
C GLN A 164 -12.44 22.58 -2.13
N ALA A 165 -11.50 22.64 -1.18
CA ALA A 165 -11.10 23.91 -0.55
C ALA A 165 -10.46 24.87 -1.57
N ALA A 166 -9.66 24.35 -2.51
CA ALA A 166 -9.10 25.16 -3.58
C ALA A 166 -10.17 25.72 -4.53
N ALA A 167 -11.23 24.95 -4.80
CA ALA A 167 -12.38 25.43 -5.57
C ALA A 167 -13.12 26.56 -4.84
N GLU A 168 -13.35 26.42 -3.53
CA GLU A 168 -13.98 27.45 -2.70
C GLU A 168 -13.12 28.73 -2.64
N ALA A 169 -11.79 28.60 -2.60
CA ALA A 169 -10.88 29.74 -2.62
C ALA A 169 -11.00 30.55 -3.94
N VAL A 170 -11.29 29.89 -5.06
CA VAL A 170 -11.58 30.57 -6.35
C VAL A 170 -12.89 31.35 -6.27
N ILE A 171 -13.92 30.81 -5.61
CA ILE A 171 -15.19 31.53 -5.40
C ILE A 171 -14.94 32.79 -4.57
N ILE A 172 -14.21 32.67 -3.45
CA ILE A 172 -13.85 33.84 -2.61
C ILE A 172 -13.08 34.91 -3.43
N ALA A 173 -12.14 34.45 -4.28
CA ALA A 173 -11.36 35.37 -5.11
C ALA A 173 -12.21 36.02 -6.21
N ASN A 174 -13.18 35.32 -6.78
CA ASN A 174 -14.12 35.91 -7.75
C ASN A 174 -15.00 36.98 -7.12
N ASP A 175 -15.54 36.72 -5.91
CA ASP A 175 -16.32 37.71 -5.15
C ASP A 175 -15.48 38.97 -4.88
N ALA A 176 -14.20 38.82 -4.55
CA ALA A 176 -13.28 39.92 -4.32
C ALA A 176 -13.03 40.75 -5.60
N VAL A 177 -12.87 40.08 -6.75
CA VAL A 177 -12.72 40.78 -8.06
C VAL A 177 -13.99 41.57 -8.42
N GLU A 178 -15.18 40.97 -8.19
CA GLU A 178 -16.44 41.63 -8.47
C GLU A 178 -16.63 42.90 -7.60
N ALA A 179 -16.36 42.80 -6.32
CA ALA A 179 -16.39 43.95 -5.40
C ALA A 179 -15.38 45.04 -5.79
N ALA A 180 -14.12 44.63 -6.09
CA ALA A 180 -13.09 45.59 -6.51
C ALA A 180 -13.42 46.28 -7.82
N ARG A 181 -14.06 45.60 -8.78
CA ARG A 181 -14.54 46.17 -10.04
C ARG A 181 -15.64 47.18 -9.79
N GLU A 182 -16.66 46.89 -8.95
CA GLU A 182 -17.70 47.81 -8.55
C GLU A 182 -17.12 49.11 -7.97
N HIS A 183 -16.09 48.98 -7.13
CA HIS A 183 -15.40 50.13 -6.51
C HIS A 183 -14.60 50.94 -7.53
N ALA A 184 -13.86 50.33 -8.45
CA ALA A 184 -13.11 51.03 -9.51
C ALA A 184 -14.02 51.79 -10.45
N GLU A 185 -15.15 51.19 -10.88
CA GLU A 185 -16.15 51.87 -11.72
C GLU A 185 -16.82 53.05 -10.97
N THR A 186 -17.11 52.88 -9.69
CA THR A 186 -17.69 53.93 -8.85
C THR A 186 -16.71 55.09 -8.68
N ALA A 187 -15.43 54.79 -8.37
CA ALA A 187 -14.39 55.81 -8.28
C ALA A 187 -14.21 56.57 -9.60
N ALA A 188 -14.22 55.85 -10.74
CA ALA A 188 -14.14 56.48 -12.06
C ALA A 188 -15.33 57.44 -12.35
N ARG A 189 -16.55 57.08 -11.92
CA ARG A 189 -17.73 57.97 -12.04
C ARG A 189 -17.60 59.19 -11.16
N LEU A 190 -17.16 59.05 -9.90
CA LEU A 190 -17.03 60.14 -8.94
C LEU A 190 -15.93 61.16 -9.33
N VAL A 191 -14.81 60.67 -9.91
CA VAL A 191 -13.77 61.55 -10.46
C VAL A 191 -14.30 62.39 -11.60
N ARG A 192 -15.07 61.80 -12.57
CA ARG A 192 -15.69 62.55 -13.65
C ARG A 192 -16.67 63.62 -13.16
N GLN A 193 -17.29 63.41 -12.00
CA GLN A 193 -18.17 64.38 -11.36
C GLN A 193 -17.42 65.41 -10.49
N GLY A 194 -16.10 65.34 -10.38
CA GLY A 194 -15.29 66.23 -9.54
C GLY A 194 -15.46 65.99 -8.04
N ARG A 195 -16.02 64.84 -7.61
CA ARG A 195 -16.34 64.54 -6.19
C ARG A 195 -15.19 63.87 -5.42
N ILE A 196 -14.28 63.22 -6.10
CA ILE A 196 -13.04 62.63 -5.55
C ILE A 196 -11.86 62.92 -6.42
N VAL A 197 -10.64 62.76 -5.91
CA VAL A 197 -9.38 63.02 -6.60
C VAL A 197 -8.94 61.85 -7.48
N ALA A 198 -8.11 62.13 -8.50
CA ALA A 198 -7.64 61.09 -9.43
C ALA A 198 -6.83 59.99 -8.75
N SER A 199 -6.14 60.28 -7.64
CA SER A 199 -5.42 59.28 -6.83
C SER A 199 -6.32 58.18 -6.27
N ASP A 200 -7.56 58.54 -5.88
CA ASP A 200 -8.52 57.55 -5.32
C ASP A 200 -8.95 56.56 -6.40
N ARG A 201 -9.17 57.04 -7.64
CA ARG A 201 -9.42 56.18 -8.80
C ARG A 201 -8.26 55.23 -9.05
N MET A 202 -7.02 55.77 -9.07
CA MET A 202 -5.82 54.91 -9.26
C MET A 202 -5.68 53.85 -8.15
N THR A 203 -6.00 54.19 -6.91
CA THR A 203 -6.00 53.24 -5.78
C THR A 203 -7.03 52.14 -5.98
N ALA A 204 -8.25 52.43 -6.44
CA ALA A 204 -9.27 51.45 -6.75
C ALA A 204 -8.86 50.53 -7.93
N GLU A 205 -8.26 51.10 -8.99
CA GLU A 205 -7.74 50.35 -10.13
C GLU A 205 -6.60 49.40 -9.74
N LEU A 206 -5.67 49.85 -8.88
CA LEU A 206 -4.61 49.01 -8.33
C LEU A 206 -5.17 47.87 -7.46
N ASN A 207 -6.20 48.12 -6.65
CA ASN A 207 -6.87 47.09 -5.86
C ASN A 207 -7.56 46.05 -6.75
N LEU A 208 -8.19 46.48 -7.86
CA LEU A 208 -8.78 45.57 -8.85
C LEU A 208 -7.68 44.66 -9.48
N ALA A 209 -6.58 45.24 -9.92
CA ALA A 209 -5.47 44.48 -10.51
C ALA A 209 -4.89 43.46 -9.50
N ALA A 210 -4.78 43.83 -8.20
CA ALA A 210 -4.35 42.95 -7.15
C ALA A 210 -5.34 41.78 -6.95
N ALA A 211 -6.65 42.05 -6.94
CA ALA A 211 -7.71 41.04 -6.83
C ALA A 211 -7.72 40.07 -8.01
N GLU A 212 -7.55 40.59 -9.25
CA GLU A 212 -7.43 39.75 -10.46
C GLU A 212 -6.18 38.83 -10.38
N GLY A 213 -5.05 39.34 -9.93
CA GLY A 213 -3.85 38.55 -9.70
C GLY A 213 -4.06 37.46 -8.66
N ALA A 214 -4.76 37.74 -7.54
CA ALA A 214 -5.11 36.77 -6.52
C ALA A 214 -6.06 35.67 -7.07
N ARG A 215 -7.03 36.02 -7.91
CA ARG A 215 -7.91 35.07 -8.60
C ARG A 215 -7.13 34.09 -9.48
N GLU A 216 -6.19 34.60 -10.30
CA GLU A 216 -5.36 33.71 -11.13
C GLU A 216 -4.50 32.76 -10.30
N GLN A 217 -3.99 33.22 -9.16
CA GLN A 217 -3.26 32.35 -8.23
C GLN A 217 -4.19 31.28 -7.62
N ALA A 218 -5.40 31.63 -7.23
CA ALA A 218 -6.39 30.67 -6.70
C ALA A 218 -6.76 29.64 -7.77
N ALA A 219 -7.04 30.06 -9.01
CA ALA A 219 -7.34 29.17 -10.12
C ALA A 219 -6.17 28.20 -10.44
N ASN A 220 -4.95 28.68 -10.35
CA ASN A 220 -3.78 27.80 -10.53
C ASN A 220 -3.66 26.77 -9.39
N ARG A 221 -3.87 27.16 -8.14
CA ARG A 221 -3.88 26.24 -6.99
C ARG A 221 -4.97 25.19 -7.11
N GLN A 222 -6.16 25.56 -7.60
CA GLN A 222 -7.25 24.62 -7.88
C GLN A 222 -6.82 23.58 -8.92
N ARG A 223 -6.21 23.99 -10.03
CA ARG A 223 -5.72 23.05 -11.05
C ARG A 223 -4.73 22.07 -10.47
N LEU A 224 -3.74 22.56 -9.71
CA LEU A 224 -2.74 21.70 -9.06
C LEU A 224 -3.36 20.74 -8.04
N ALA A 225 -4.38 21.17 -7.29
CA ALA A 225 -5.08 20.32 -6.34
C ALA A 225 -5.89 19.19 -7.02
N ILE A 226 -6.51 19.50 -8.17
CA ILE A 226 -7.20 18.50 -9.00
C ILE A 226 -6.19 17.49 -9.58
N GLU A 227 -5.03 17.94 -10.07
CA GLU A 227 -3.98 17.05 -10.56
C GLU A 227 -3.44 16.15 -9.43
N ALA A 228 -3.24 16.69 -8.24
CA ALA A 228 -2.84 15.89 -7.06
C ALA A 228 -3.92 14.84 -6.71
N LEU A 229 -5.21 15.18 -6.81
CA LEU A 229 -6.29 14.23 -6.60
C LEU A 229 -6.29 13.11 -7.65
N ARG A 230 -6.10 13.44 -8.94
CA ARG A 230 -5.98 12.44 -10.02
C ARG A 230 -4.81 11.48 -9.76
N LEU A 231 -3.66 12.02 -9.37
CA LEU A 231 -2.47 11.22 -9.07
C LEU A 231 -2.72 10.23 -7.92
N VAL A 232 -3.32 10.70 -6.82
CA VAL A 232 -3.60 9.85 -5.65
C VAL A 232 -4.65 8.79 -5.96
N THR A 233 -5.70 9.15 -6.72
CA THR A 233 -6.77 8.21 -7.09
C THR A 233 -6.39 7.27 -8.22
N GLY A 234 -5.28 7.52 -8.93
CA GLY A 234 -4.86 6.74 -10.10
C GLY A 234 -5.75 6.98 -11.32
N MET A 235 -6.46 8.11 -11.37
CA MET A 235 -7.31 8.47 -12.51
C MET A 235 -6.46 8.99 -13.69
N PRO A 236 -6.94 8.80 -14.94
CA PRO A 236 -6.30 9.38 -16.12
C PRO A 236 -6.23 10.91 -16.03
N ALA A 237 -5.19 11.50 -16.64
CA ALA A 237 -4.98 12.95 -16.61
C ALA A 237 -6.10 13.76 -17.32
N ASP A 238 -6.81 13.14 -18.26
CA ASP A 238 -7.92 13.70 -19.03
C ASP A 238 -9.30 13.46 -18.39
N ALA A 239 -9.38 12.74 -17.27
CA ALA A 239 -10.66 12.50 -16.58
C ALA A 239 -11.25 13.82 -16.07
N GLU A 240 -12.49 14.11 -16.45
CA GLU A 240 -13.21 15.25 -15.91
C GLU A 240 -13.69 14.94 -14.49
N LEU A 241 -13.27 15.76 -13.52
CA LEU A 241 -13.65 15.65 -12.11
C LEU A 241 -14.53 16.83 -11.73
N VAL A 242 -15.82 16.57 -11.56
CA VAL A 242 -16.77 17.55 -11.01
C VAL A 242 -16.93 17.25 -9.51
N LEU A 243 -16.34 18.10 -8.68
CA LEU A 243 -16.44 17.96 -7.23
C LEU A 243 -17.68 18.68 -6.72
N PRO A 244 -18.40 18.14 -5.72
CA PRO A 244 -19.44 18.89 -5.03
C PRO A 244 -18.83 20.10 -4.30
N PRO A 245 -19.61 21.16 -4.07
CA PRO A 245 -19.15 22.34 -3.33
C PRO A 245 -18.57 21.97 -1.98
N TRP A 246 -17.64 22.80 -1.48
CA TRP A 246 -17.15 22.68 -0.12
C TRP A 246 -18.32 22.81 0.86
N GLY A 247 -18.61 21.74 1.60
CA GLY A 247 -19.52 21.76 2.72
C GLY A 247 -18.70 21.88 4.00
N ALA A 248 -18.97 22.90 4.79
CA ALA A 248 -18.35 22.98 6.13
C ALA A 248 -18.70 21.70 6.90
N PRO A 249 -17.71 20.90 7.33
CA PRO A 249 -18.00 19.65 8.05
C PRO A 249 -18.79 19.97 9.32
N ASP A 250 -19.70 19.06 9.66
CA ASP A 250 -20.42 19.13 10.94
C ASP A 250 -19.45 19.12 12.13
N ALA A 251 -19.91 19.58 13.27
CA ALA A 251 -19.10 19.62 14.48
C ALA A 251 -18.48 18.24 14.74
N VAL A 252 -17.14 18.18 14.85
CA VAL A 252 -16.45 16.96 15.25
C VAL A 252 -17.04 16.48 16.57
N ALA A 253 -17.44 15.20 16.61
CA ALA A 253 -17.97 14.58 17.83
C ALA A 253 -17.01 14.81 19.02
N ALA A 254 -17.56 14.79 20.23
CA ALA A 254 -16.79 15.05 21.45
C ALA A 254 -15.47 14.24 21.43
N LEU A 255 -14.36 14.94 21.60
CA LEU A 255 -13.04 14.34 21.61
C LEU A 255 -12.94 13.32 22.75
N ALA A 256 -12.64 12.07 22.42
CA ALA A 256 -12.22 11.08 23.41
C ALA A 256 -10.96 11.58 24.11
N SER A 257 -10.76 11.15 25.35
CA SER A 257 -9.52 11.49 26.06
C SER A 257 -8.30 10.93 25.34
N ALA A 258 -7.15 11.58 25.47
CA ALA A 258 -5.91 11.09 24.86
C ALA A 258 -5.57 9.65 25.33
N ALA A 259 -5.90 9.32 26.60
CA ALA A 259 -5.68 7.98 27.14
C ALA A 259 -6.57 6.90 26.47
N GLU A 260 -7.85 7.21 26.22
CA GLU A 260 -8.76 6.29 25.50
C GLU A 260 -8.32 6.10 24.05
N SER A 261 -7.90 7.17 23.38
CA SER A 261 -7.34 7.11 22.03
C SER A 261 -6.06 6.27 21.96
N GLU A 262 -5.14 6.39 22.94
CA GLU A 262 -3.96 5.55 23.06
C GLU A 262 -4.30 4.06 23.25
N GLN A 263 -5.24 3.75 24.15
CA GLN A 263 -5.68 2.36 24.36
C GLN A 263 -6.28 1.77 23.09
N ARG A 264 -7.12 2.55 22.39
CA ARG A 264 -7.71 2.15 21.12
C ARG A 264 -6.64 1.86 20.07
N ALA A 265 -5.67 2.77 19.91
CA ALA A 265 -4.57 2.60 18.97
C ALA A 265 -3.77 1.33 19.24
N LEU A 266 -3.40 1.06 20.50
CA LEU A 266 -2.65 -0.14 20.87
C LEU A 266 -3.44 -1.44 20.60
N ALA A 267 -4.77 -1.40 20.65
CA ALA A 267 -5.61 -2.57 20.38
C ALA A 267 -5.93 -2.79 18.89
N THR A 268 -6.05 -1.71 18.10
CA THR A 268 -6.61 -1.78 16.73
C THR A 268 -5.58 -1.68 15.64
N ARG A 269 -4.45 -0.96 15.87
CA ARG A 269 -3.47 -0.67 14.82
C ARG A 269 -2.89 -1.92 14.17
N LYS A 270 -2.97 -1.94 12.86
CA LYS A 270 -2.54 -3.07 12.03
C LYS A 270 -1.01 -3.24 11.98
N ASP A 271 -0.26 -2.13 12.02
CA ASP A 271 1.21 -2.15 12.07
C ASP A 271 1.76 -2.72 13.39
N LEU A 272 1.10 -2.48 14.53
CA LEU A 272 1.44 -3.13 15.79
C LEU A 272 1.21 -4.64 15.72
N LYS A 273 0.03 -5.06 15.24
CA LYS A 273 -0.28 -6.49 15.06
C LYS A 273 0.68 -7.17 14.06
N ALA A 274 1.09 -6.45 13.00
CA ALA A 274 2.11 -6.93 12.08
C ALA A 274 3.47 -7.13 12.79
N SER A 275 3.87 -6.18 13.63
CA SER A 275 5.11 -6.30 14.43
C SER A 275 5.04 -7.48 15.42
N GLU A 276 3.90 -7.71 16.05
CA GLU A 276 3.67 -8.91 16.89
C GLU A 276 3.79 -10.20 16.07
N ALA A 277 3.31 -10.22 14.83
CA ALA A 277 3.47 -11.35 13.94
C ALA A 277 4.96 -11.58 13.59
N PHE A 278 5.75 -10.53 13.36
CA PHE A 278 7.21 -10.64 13.19
C PHE A 278 7.91 -11.23 14.42
N VAL A 279 7.49 -10.87 15.64
CA VAL A 279 8.00 -11.49 16.87
C VAL A 279 7.66 -12.99 16.91
N ARG A 280 6.43 -13.37 16.51
CA ARG A 280 6.06 -14.80 16.42
C ARG A 280 6.90 -15.56 15.38
N ALA A 281 7.18 -14.93 14.23
CA ALA A 281 8.04 -15.51 13.20
C ALA A 281 9.48 -15.74 13.72
N SER A 282 10.07 -14.74 14.39
CA SER A 282 11.42 -14.88 14.94
C SER A 282 11.52 -15.95 16.05
N ARG A 283 10.50 -16.10 16.89
CA ARG A 283 10.42 -17.19 17.87
C ARG A 283 10.32 -18.58 17.21
N ALA A 284 9.59 -18.68 16.08
CA ALA A 284 9.56 -19.90 15.28
C ALA A 284 10.94 -20.21 14.67
N LYS A 285 11.68 -19.18 14.21
CA LYS A 285 13.06 -19.30 13.70
C LYS A 285 14.01 -19.85 14.76
N VAL A 286 13.87 -19.46 16.04
CA VAL A 286 14.63 -20.08 17.15
C VAL A 286 14.37 -21.58 17.22
N THR A 287 13.12 -22.02 17.06
CA THR A 287 12.78 -23.44 17.04
C THR A 287 13.42 -24.16 15.83
N THR A 288 13.44 -23.52 14.67
CA THR A 288 14.15 -24.02 13.48
C THR A 288 15.65 -24.19 13.75
N ALA A 289 16.29 -23.22 14.41
CA ALA A 289 17.70 -23.30 14.77
C ALA A 289 17.98 -24.44 15.78
N ARG A 290 17.12 -24.62 16.78
CA ARG A 290 17.22 -25.74 17.73
C ARG A 290 17.10 -27.13 17.09
N ALA A 291 16.36 -27.21 15.98
CA ALA A 291 16.19 -28.48 15.26
C ALA A 291 17.51 -29.01 14.65
N ALA A 292 18.55 -28.19 14.51
CA ALA A 292 19.89 -28.60 14.07
C ALA A 292 20.55 -29.58 15.07
N PHE A 293 20.17 -29.52 16.34
CA PHE A 293 20.68 -30.42 17.42
C PHE A 293 19.84 -31.70 17.60
N GLN A 294 18.84 -31.90 16.76
CA GLN A 294 17.94 -33.06 16.85
C GLN A 294 18.23 -34.04 15.72
N PRO A 295 17.99 -35.34 15.94
CA PRO A 295 18.08 -36.33 14.86
C PRO A 295 17.04 -36.02 13.78
N GLN A 296 17.37 -36.41 12.54
CA GLN A 296 16.48 -36.37 11.40
C GLN A 296 16.19 -37.78 10.92
N ILE A 297 14.93 -38.09 10.68
CA ILE A 297 14.47 -39.42 10.27
C ILE A 297 13.71 -39.24 8.95
N GLY A 298 14.09 -40.02 7.95
CA GLY A 298 13.43 -40.01 6.63
C GLY A 298 13.34 -41.39 6.05
N VAL A 299 12.49 -41.55 5.07
CA VAL A 299 12.36 -42.74 4.24
C VAL A 299 12.56 -42.31 2.80
N ILE A 300 13.40 -43.05 2.09
CA ILE A 300 13.67 -42.88 0.67
C ILE A 300 13.27 -44.16 -0.03
N ALA A 301 12.37 -44.10 -0.99
CA ALA A 301 12.06 -45.19 -1.91
C ALA A 301 12.54 -44.81 -3.31
N ALA A 302 13.19 -45.70 -4.02
CA ALA A 302 13.67 -45.43 -5.37
C ALA A 302 13.43 -46.65 -6.27
N ASP A 303 12.92 -46.35 -7.46
CA ASP A 303 12.90 -47.24 -8.65
C ASP A 303 13.97 -46.75 -9.63
N SER A 304 14.86 -47.65 -10.02
CA SER A 304 15.93 -47.33 -10.97
C SER A 304 15.89 -48.30 -12.16
N TRP A 305 16.07 -47.77 -13.35
CA TRP A 305 16.17 -48.54 -14.61
C TRP A 305 17.52 -48.29 -15.20
N TYR A 306 18.18 -49.38 -15.60
CA TYR A 306 19.54 -49.35 -16.11
C TYR A 306 19.59 -50.01 -17.53
N ASP A 307 20.18 -49.34 -18.49
CA ASP A 307 20.35 -49.88 -19.81
C ASP A 307 21.61 -49.32 -20.50
N SER A 308 22.10 -50.03 -21.53
CA SER A 308 23.16 -49.54 -22.44
C SER A 308 22.62 -48.62 -23.56
N ASN A 309 21.31 -48.64 -23.84
CA ASN A 309 20.66 -48.00 -24.99
C ASN A 309 19.52 -47.03 -24.64
N ALA A 310 19.48 -46.50 -23.43
CA ALA A 310 18.43 -45.61 -22.94
C ALA A 310 17.00 -46.23 -22.89
N ALA A 311 16.87 -47.55 -22.90
CA ALA A 311 15.63 -48.25 -22.60
C ALA A 311 15.34 -48.27 -21.07
N LEU A 312 14.13 -48.64 -20.66
CA LEU A 312 13.75 -48.74 -19.24
C LEU A 312 13.62 -50.21 -18.83
N ASP A 313 14.61 -51.08 -19.16
CA ASP A 313 14.45 -52.52 -19.06
C ASP A 313 14.85 -53.09 -17.68
N ASN A 314 16.06 -52.83 -17.21
CA ASN A 314 16.59 -53.49 -16.03
C ASN A 314 16.19 -52.71 -14.74
N LYS A 315 15.01 -53.04 -14.20
CA LYS A 315 14.47 -52.42 -13.00
C LYS A 315 15.11 -52.91 -11.72
N SER A 316 15.45 -51.97 -10.83
CA SER A 316 15.86 -52.21 -9.44
C SER A 316 15.03 -51.34 -8.48
N GLN A 317 14.61 -51.87 -7.36
CA GLN A 317 13.84 -51.14 -6.34
C GLN A 317 14.60 -51.14 -5.03
N SER A 318 14.53 -50.01 -4.32
CA SER A 318 15.12 -49.90 -3.00
C SER A 318 14.20 -49.05 -2.09
N ILE A 319 14.11 -49.42 -0.80
CA ILE A 319 13.49 -48.64 0.25
C ILE A 319 14.51 -48.57 1.38
N MET A 320 14.78 -47.35 1.85
CA MET A 320 15.79 -47.08 2.86
C MET A 320 15.24 -46.15 3.93
N GLY A 321 15.32 -46.52 5.18
CA GLY A 321 15.15 -45.66 6.34
C GLY A 321 16.49 -44.99 6.69
N VAL A 322 16.51 -43.69 6.82
CA VAL A 322 17.72 -42.92 7.16
C VAL A 322 17.50 -42.20 8.50
N VAL A 323 18.43 -42.37 9.42
CA VAL A 323 18.52 -41.58 10.67
C VAL A 323 19.87 -40.85 10.60
N SER A 324 19.84 -39.54 10.65
CA SER A 324 21.04 -38.73 10.67
C SER A 324 20.98 -37.67 11.77
N MET A 325 22.11 -37.42 12.43
CA MET A 325 22.28 -36.37 13.43
C MET A 325 23.65 -35.73 13.25
N ASN A 326 23.65 -34.41 13.16
CA ASN A 326 24.92 -33.67 13.17
C ASN A 326 25.42 -33.55 14.62
N ILE A 327 26.59 -34.12 14.92
CA ILE A 327 27.17 -34.07 16.26
C ILE A 327 28.02 -32.82 16.44
N PHE A 328 28.71 -32.38 15.39
CA PHE A 328 29.59 -31.21 15.42
C PHE A 328 29.70 -30.53 14.05
N SER A 329 29.36 -29.26 14.00
CA SER A 329 29.36 -28.42 12.80
C SER A 329 30.38 -27.27 12.87
N GLY A 330 31.45 -27.40 13.65
CA GLY A 330 32.45 -26.35 13.85
C GLY A 330 31.89 -25.12 14.59
N GLY A 331 30.90 -25.29 15.44
CA GLY A 331 30.25 -24.21 16.20
C GLY A 331 29.12 -23.47 15.45
N ARG A 332 28.92 -23.74 14.14
CA ARG A 332 27.91 -23.07 13.31
C ARG A 332 26.50 -23.13 13.90
N ASP A 333 26.06 -24.29 14.35
CA ASP A 333 24.70 -24.49 14.85
C ASP A 333 24.48 -23.78 16.17
N TRP A 334 25.50 -23.75 17.04
CA TRP A 334 25.46 -23.01 18.31
C TRP A 334 25.35 -21.49 18.05
N HIS A 335 26.26 -20.94 17.24
CA HIS A 335 26.21 -19.52 16.93
C HIS A 335 24.94 -19.15 16.12
N GLY A 336 24.44 -20.05 15.28
CA GLY A 336 23.16 -19.90 14.59
C GLY A 336 21.97 -19.78 15.55
N LEU A 337 21.94 -20.61 16.59
CA LEU A 337 20.92 -20.52 17.65
C LEU A 337 21.06 -19.21 18.44
N THR A 338 22.28 -18.81 18.80
CA THR A 338 22.54 -17.53 19.49
C THR A 338 22.07 -16.35 18.64
N ALA A 339 22.39 -16.34 17.35
CA ALA A 339 21.92 -15.30 16.42
C ALA A 339 20.39 -15.24 16.36
N ALA A 340 19.70 -16.40 16.29
CA ALA A 340 18.24 -16.44 16.26
C ALA A 340 17.60 -15.90 17.56
N HIS A 341 18.26 -16.08 18.72
CA HIS A 341 17.83 -15.46 19.97
C HIS A 341 17.94 -13.94 19.93
N HIS A 342 19.09 -13.41 19.48
CA HIS A 342 19.27 -11.96 19.34
C HIS A 342 18.35 -11.33 18.29
N ASP A 343 18.06 -12.02 17.19
CA ASP A 343 17.05 -11.59 16.21
C ASP A 343 15.66 -11.46 16.85
N THR A 344 15.33 -12.38 17.76
CA THR A 344 14.04 -12.35 18.47
C THR A 344 13.98 -11.17 19.45
N GLU A 345 15.01 -10.98 20.27
CA GLU A 345 15.12 -9.85 21.18
C GLU A 345 15.09 -8.50 20.44
N GLN A 346 15.78 -8.41 19.30
CA GLN A 346 15.70 -7.24 18.43
C GLN A 346 14.27 -6.92 17.99
N ASN A 347 13.49 -7.93 17.57
CA ASN A 347 12.11 -7.73 17.13
C ASN A 347 11.17 -7.38 18.31
N GLU A 348 11.41 -7.91 19.51
CA GLU A 348 10.68 -7.53 20.72
C GLU A 348 10.93 -6.06 21.10
N LEU A 349 12.19 -5.62 21.08
CA LEU A 349 12.54 -4.22 21.33
C LEU A 349 11.99 -3.27 20.25
N ARG A 350 11.95 -3.72 19.00
CA ARG A 350 11.31 -2.94 17.91
C ARG A 350 9.80 -2.80 18.14
N LEU A 351 9.13 -3.84 18.59
CA LEU A 351 7.70 -3.78 18.95
C LEU A 351 7.47 -2.79 20.10
N GLU A 352 8.30 -2.82 21.14
CA GLU A 352 8.22 -1.88 22.26
C GLU A 352 8.43 -0.42 21.76
N GLY A 353 9.47 -0.20 20.96
CA GLY A 353 9.74 1.11 20.36
C GLY A 353 8.56 1.61 19.49
N LEU A 354 7.94 0.73 18.71
CA LEU A 354 6.76 1.06 17.91
C LEU A 354 5.56 1.41 18.80
N GLN A 355 5.33 0.70 19.90
CA GLN A 355 4.27 1.03 20.86
C GLN A 355 4.46 2.43 21.46
N GLN A 356 5.69 2.80 21.81
CA GLN A 356 6.01 4.14 22.31
C GLN A 356 5.80 5.21 21.22
N ALA A 357 6.21 4.95 19.98
CA ALA A 357 6.00 5.84 18.84
C ALA A 357 4.50 6.06 18.57
N VAL A 358 3.69 5.01 18.63
CA VAL A 358 2.22 5.07 18.47
C VAL A 358 1.59 5.96 19.54
N ARG A 359 1.99 5.82 20.80
CA ARG A 359 1.50 6.71 21.88
C ARG A 359 1.84 8.17 21.60
N GLY A 360 3.08 8.44 21.16
CA GLY A 360 3.51 9.78 20.78
C GLY A 360 2.72 10.35 19.60
N GLU A 361 2.48 9.54 18.56
CA GLU A 361 1.69 9.91 17.39
C GLU A 361 0.24 10.27 17.77
N VAL A 362 -0.43 9.44 18.58
CA VAL A 362 -1.80 9.69 19.05
C VAL A 362 -1.89 10.97 19.87
N ARG A 363 -0.97 11.20 20.83
CA ARG A 363 -0.92 12.44 21.62
C ARG A 363 -0.77 13.67 20.72
N ALA A 364 0.14 13.60 19.76
CA ALA A 364 0.36 14.69 18.81
C ALA A 364 -0.87 14.93 17.93
N ALA A 365 -1.55 13.88 17.45
CA ALA A 365 -2.77 14.00 16.65
C ALA A 365 -3.92 14.59 17.47
N THR A 366 -4.10 14.16 18.72
CA THR A 366 -5.11 14.71 19.64
C THR A 366 -4.86 16.21 19.93
N SER A 367 -3.60 16.59 20.16
CA SER A 367 -3.24 17.99 20.39
C SER A 367 -3.51 18.85 19.15
N ARG A 368 -3.14 18.37 17.95
CA ARG A 368 -3.41 19.06 16.68
C ARG A 368 -4.91 19.25 16.43
N LEU A 369 -5.72 18.24 16.72
CA LEU A 369 -7.18 18.35 16.56
C LEU A 369 -7.78 19.36 17.54
N THR A 370 -7.29 19.40 18.78
CA THR A 370 -7.71 20.40 19.78
C THR A 370 -7.38 21.83 19.32
N GLU A 371 -6.14 22.04 18.85
CA GLU A 371 -5.70 23.33 18.30
C GLU A 371 -6.51 23.72 17.07
N ALA A 372 -6.69 22.81 16.11
CA ALA A 372 -7.44 23.06 14.88
C ALA A 372 -8.91 23.39 15.18
N SER A 373 -9.52 22.75 16.18
CA SER A 373 -10.89 23.05 16.62
C SER A 373 -11.02 24.44 17.21
N ALA A 374 -10.06 24.85 18.05
CA ALA A 374 -10.02 26.21 18.60
C ALA A 374 -9.80 27.26 17.50
N ARG A 375 -8.84 27.00 16.58
CA ARG A 375 -8.56 27.88 15.44
C ARG A 375 -9.78 28.07 14.54
N ARG A 376 -10.53 26.99 14.24
CA ARG A 376 -11.77 27.07 13.47
C ARG A 376 -12.82 27.95 14.14
N ALA A 377 -13.02 27.80 15.48
CA ALA A 377 -13.97 28.62 16.21
C ALA A 377 -13.62 30.12 16.13
N ILE A 378 -12.34 30.46 16.29
CA ILE A 378 -11.84 31.84 16.18
C ILE A 378 -11.99 32.35 14.74
N ALA A 379 -11.59 31.57 13.73
CA ALA A 379 -11.65 31.97 12.32
C ALA A 379 -13.09 32.26 11.89
N ARG A 380 -14.06 31.39 12.28
CA ARG A 380 -15.49 31.61 12.01
C ARG A 380 -16.00 32.94 12.64
N GLN A 381 -15.71 33.17 13.91
CA GLN A 381 -16.09 34.40 14.57
C GLN A 381 -15.46 35.63 13.90
N THR A 382 -14.20 35.52 13.44
CA THR A 382 -13.50 36.60 12.76
C THR A 382 -14.15 36.91 11.40
N ALA A 383 -14.50 35.87 10.64
CA ALA A 383 -15.18 36.03 9.35
C ALA A 383 -16.56 36.68 9.51
N ASP A 384 -17.34 36.28 10.54
CA ASP A 384 -18.63 36.91 10.83
C ASP A 384 -18.49 38.41 11.18
N LYS A 385 -17.48 38.76 11.99
CA LYS A 385 -17.20 40.17 12.33
C LYS A 385 -16.70 40.94 11.10
N ALA A 386 -15.88 40.33 10.23
CA ALA A 386 -15.40 40.97 9.00
C ALA A 386 -16.56 41.27 8.04
N ARG A 387 -17.52 40.34 7.87
CA ARG A 387 -18.72 40.54 7.03
C ARG A 387 -19.54 41.72 7.55
N GLU A 388 -19.78 41.79 8.86
CA GLU A 388 -20.51 42.90 9.46
C GLU A 388 -19.74 44.22 9.34
N ASN A 389 -18.43 44.22 9.51
CA ASN A 389 -17.60 45.41 9.35
C ASN A 389 -17.70 45.97 7.91
N VAL A 390 -17.60 45.12 6.88
CA VAL A 390 -17.79 45.55 5.48
C VAL A 390 -19.18 46.13 5.29
N ARG A 391 -20.23 45.51 5.80
CA ARG A 391 -21.60 46.03 5.69
C ARG A 391 -21.71 47.44 6.26
N LEU A 392 -21.16 47.70 7.45
CA LEU A 392 -21.21 48.99 8.11
C LEU A 392 -20.34 50.03 7.40
N VAL A 393 -19.15 49.68 6.97
CA VAL A 393 -18.25 50.59 6.25
C VAL A 393 -18.80 50.93 4.87
N LYS A 394 -19.39 49.99 4.13
CA LYS A 394 -20.04 50.19 2.80
C LYS A 394 -21.22 51.15 2.96
N GLN A 395 -22.03 51.05 4.03
CA GLN A 395 -23.11 51.98 4.33
C GLN A 395 -22.55 53.40 4.58
N ARG A 396 -21.55 53.57 5.45
CA ARG A 396 -20.93 54.90 5.75
C ARG A 396 -20.30 55.52 4.51
N TYR A 397 -19.67 54.72 3.67
CA TYR A 397 -19.09 55.21 2.42
C TYR A 397 -20.15 55.71 1.47
N GLY A 398 -21.28 55.01 1.32
CA GLY A 398 -22.42 55.46 0.53
C GLY A 398 -23.04 56.78 1.07
N GLU A 399 -22.98 57.01 2.39
CA GLU A 399 -23.42 58.26 3.03
C GLU A 399 -22.36 59.39 2.97
N GLY A 400 -21.17 59.14 2.42
CA GLY A 400 -20.05 60.10 2.38
C GLY A 400 -19.38 60.35 3.72
N ARG A 401 -19.53 59.42 4.70
CA ARG A 401 -19.03 59.54 6.09
C ARG A 401 -17.70 58.85 6.32
N THR A 402 -17.15 58.15 5.33
CA THR A 402 -15.81 57.54 5.34
C THR A 402 -15.18 57.61 3.97
N ILE A 403 -13.90 57.37 3.90
CA ILE A 403 -13.10 57.45 2.66
C ILE A 403 -12.97 56.07 1.99
N LEU A 404 -12.63 56.08 0.69
CA LEU A 404 -12.51 54.84 -0.11
C LEU A 404 -11.51 53.82 0.52
N ILE A 405 -10.38 54.30 1.04
CA ILE A 405 -9.35 53.39 1.61
C ILE A 405 -9.87 52.56 2.79
N ASP A 406 -10.77 53.12 3.59
CA ASP A 406 -11.37 52.37 4.74
C ASP A 406 -12.25 51.24 4.22
N LEU A 407 -12.99 51.44 3.10
CA LEU A 407 -13.80 50.42 2.46
C LEU A 407 -12.93 49.32 1.87
N LEU A 408 -11.89 49.70 1.10
CA LEU A 408 -10.95 48.73 0.50
C LEU A 408 -10.21 47.91 1.57
N MET A 409 -9.88 48.53 2.72
CA MET A 409 -9.27 47.83 3.85
C MET A 409 -10.25 46.83 4.49
N ALA A 410 -11.51 47.22 4.69
CA ALA A 410 -12.54 46.33 5.23
C ALA A 410 -12.78 45.11 4.33
N GLU A 411 -12.87 45.33 3.00
CA GLU A 411 -13.03 44.25 2.00
C GLU A 411 -11.82 43.31 2.00
N ARG A 412 -10.60 43.83 2.06
CA ARG A 412 -9.39 42.98 2.17
C ARG A 412 -9.41 42.11 3.42
N LEU A 413 -9.77 42.70 4.59
CA LEU A 413 -9.89 41.94 5.84
C LEU A 413 -10.97 40.86 5.76
N LEU A 414 -12.07 41.08 5.03
CA LEU A 414 -13.09 40.07 4.79
C LEU A 414 -12.56 38.91 3.95
N VAL A 415 -11.85 39.20 2.86
CA VAL A 415 -11.22 38.16 2.01
C VAL A 415 -10.20 37.33 2.80
N GLU A 416 -9.34 37.98 3.61
CA GLU A 416 -8.40 37.32 4.49
C GLU A 416 -9.11 36.44 5.51
N ALA A 417 -10.16 36.92 6.17
CA ALA A 417 -10.94 36.21 7.16
C ALA A 417 -11.70 34.99 6.57
N ARG A 418 -12.26 35.11 5.35
CA ARG A 418 -12.92 33.99 4.66
C ARG A 418 -11.91 32.92 4.27
N ASN A 419 -10.73 33.28 3.79
CA ASN A 419 -9.69 32.33 3.47
C ASN A 419 -9.15 31.61 4.72
N GLU A 420 -9.03 32.32 5.85
CA GLU A 420 -8.65 31.71 7.13
C GLU A 420 -9.75 30.77 7.67
N GLU A 421 -11.02 31.13 7.55
CA GLU A 421 -12.16 30.28 7.91
C GLU A 421 -12.14 28.96 7.10
N LEU A 422 -11.90 29.07 5.78
CA LEU A 422 -11.77 27.91 4.88
C LEU A 422 -10.57 27.04 5.28
N ALA A 423 -9.39 27.63 5.47
CA ALA A 423 -8.17 26.91 5.86
C ALA A 423 -8.31 26.24 7.24
N ALA A 424 -8.92 26.91 8.19
CA ALA A 424 -9.18 26.38 9.53
C ALA A 424 -10.21 25.22 9.50
N GLY A 425 -11.25 25.32 8.66
CA GLY A 425 -12.21 24.25 8.42
C GLY A 425 -11.55 23.00 7.85
N LEU A 426 -10.75 23.15 6.80
CA LEU A 426 -9.96 22.06 6.20
C LEU A 426 -9.00 21.47 7.24
N GLY A 427 -8.28 22.31 7.96
CA GLY A 427 -7.30 21.86 8.97
C GLY A 427 -7.94 21.04 10.09
N GLN A 428 -9.13 21.39 10.54
CA GLN A 428 -9.85 20.61 11.56
C GLN A 428 -10.26 19.23 11.01
N GLU A 429 -10.82 19.16 9.82
CA GLU A 429 -11.25 17.90 9.21
C GLU A 429 -10.09 16.94 9.00
N LEU A 430 -8.98 17.46 8.44
CA LEU A 430 -7.77 16.65 8.22
C LEU A 430 -7.14 16.19 9.54
N SER A 431 -7.16 17.03 10.59
CA SER A 431 -6.67 16.65 11.92
C SER A 431 -7.55 15.57 12.56
N ALA A 432 -8.86 15.60 12.36
CA ALA A 432 -9.79 14.55 12.82
C ALA A 432 -9.52 13.22 12.11
N ALA A 433 -9.38 13.24 10.79
CA ALA A 433 -9.05 12.05 10.00
C ALA A 433 -7.65 11.51 10.36
N GLN A 434 -6.68 12.39 10.64
CA GLN A 434 -5.34 11.98 11.07
C GLN A 434 -5.36 11.30 12.44
N LEU A 435 -6.21 11.76 13.38
CA LEU A 435 -6.41 11.08 14.66
C LEU A 435 -7.01 9.69 14.46
N GLN A 436 -8.02 9.53 13.60
CA GLN A 436 -8.59 8.23 13.26
C GLN A 436 -7.55 7.29 12.64
N LEU A 437 -6.69 7.80 11.75
CA LEU A 437 -5.58 7.04 11.19
C LEU A 437 -4.56 6.64 12.26
N ALA A 438 -4.23 7.54 13.19
CA ALA A 438 -3.32 7.27 14.30
C ALA A 438 -3.87 6.25 15.29
N GLU A 439 -5.17 6.25 15.50
CA GLU A 439 -5.90 5.23 16.28
C GLU A 439 -6.06 3.90 15.53
N GLY A 440 -5.88 3.87 14.19
CA GLY A 440 -6.19 2.71 13.36
C GLY A 440 -7.68 2.46 13.18
N SER A 441 -8.51 3.48 13.44
CA SER A 441 -9.98 3.43 13.38
C SER A 441 -10.56 4.08 12.12
N LEU A 442 -9.72 4.55 11.19
CA LEU A 442 -10.18 5.13 9.93
C LEU A 442 -10.95 4.08 9.13
N SER A 443 -12.27 4.32 8.94
CA SER A 443 -13.15 3.42 8.20
C SER A 443 -12.89 3.49 6.69
N LEU A 444 -12.91 2.35 6.04
CA LEU A 444 -12.83 2.24 4.59
C LEU A 444 -14.25 2.09 4.01
N PRO A 445 -14.51 2.59 2.77
CA PRO A 445 -15.78 2.36 2.10
C PRO A 445 -16.04 0.86 1.92
N GLY A 446 -17.08 0.34 2.57
CA GLY A 446 -17.41 -1.10 2.60
C GLY A 446 -17.25 -1.75 3.97
N ASP A 447 -16.57 -1.11 4.92
CA ASP A 447 -16.59 -1.54 6.31
C ASP A 447 -17.99 -1.22 6.90
N VAL A 448 -18.84 -2.22 6.94
CA VAL A 448 -20.10 -2.12 7.71
C VAL A 448 -19.69 -2.11 9.18
N PRO A 449 -20.04 -1.07 9.96
CA PRO A 449 -19.74 -1.11 11.39
C PRO A 449 -20.46 -2.31 12.00
N THR A 450 -19.70 -3.31 12.42
CA THR A 450 -20.21 -4.38 13.29
C THR A 450 -20.65 -3.69 14.59
N ARG A 451 -21.98 -3.57 14.74
CA ARG A 451 -22.62 -3.10 15.97
C ARG A 451 -22.44 -4.10 17.10
#